data_bbc5ca2eb6b58a43fd91f3a4fa83126c
#
_entry.id   bbc5ca2eb6b58a43fd91f3a4fa83126c
#
_cell.length_a   1.000
_cell.length_b   1.000
_cell.length_c   1.000
_cell.angle_alpha   90.00
_cell.angle_beta   90.00
_cell.angle_gamma   90.00
#
_symmetry.space_group_name_H-M   'P 1'
#
loop_
_entity.id
_entity.type
_entity.pdbx_description
1 polymer ?
#
loop_
_entity_poly.entity_id
_entity_poly.type
_entity_poly.pdbx_seq_one_letter_code
_entity_poly.pdbx_strand_id
1 'polypeptide(L)'
;MTMTELSPPPRPERCELCARGAPLTKHHLIPRSLHGKARYRKRHDRVERLTAILWVCHGCHRHLHALLSERELADHYRSREALLAEVRLEAGASVERVEGGPRG
;
A
#
# COMPACT_ATOMS: atom_id res chain seq x y z
N MET A 1 -2.24 27.36 -1.76
CA MET A 1 -1.10 26.59 -2.19
C MET A 1 -0.69 25.63 -1.13
N THR A 2 -0.47 26.11 0.09
CA THR A 2 -0.08 25.21 1.13
C THR A 2 -1.10 24.13 1.40
N MET A 3 -2.35 24.40 1.14
CA MET A 3 -3.38 23.41 1.40
C MET A 3 -3.27 22.20 0.50
N THR A 4 -2.76 22.39 -0.71
CA THR A 4 -2.61 21.27 -1.63
C THR A 4 -1.53 20.30 -1.16
N GLU A 5 -0.59 20.77 -0.35
CA GLU A 5 0.48 19.91 0.13
C GLU A 5 -0.02 18.86 1.11
N LEU A 6 -1.13 19.13 1.77
CA LEU A 6 -1.70 18.18 2.72
C LEU A 6 -2.80 17.33 2.12
N SER A 7 -3.09 17.54 0.86
CA SER A 7 -4.13 16.78 0.18
C SER A 7 -3.56 15.48 -0.38
N PRO A 8 -4.30 14.39 -0.26
CA PRO A 8 -3.86 13.15 -0.90
C PRO A 8 -3.96 13.27 -2.41
N PRO A 9 -3.29 12.40 -3.15
CA PRO A 9 -3.43 12.38 -4.60
C PRO A 9 -4.89 12.21 -5.01
N PRO A 10 -5.30 12.73 -6.16
CA PRO A 10 -6.68 12.56 -6.61
C PRO A 10 -7.01 11.08 -6.81
N ARG A 11 -8.26 10.75 -6.56
CA ARG A 11 -8.71 9.37 -6.69
C ARG A 11 -8.82 8.99 -8.17
N PRO A 12 -8.14 7.93 -8.59
CA PRO A 12 -8.26 7.45 -9.96
C PRO A 12 -9.57 6.69 -10.15
N GLU A 13 -9.81 6.25 -11.36
CA GLU A 13 -11.02 5.50 -11.65
C GLU A 13 -10.89 4.03 -11.32
N ARG A 14 -9.68 3.53 -11.23
CA ARG A 14 -9.44 2.12 -11.01
C ARG A 14 -8.46 1.90 -9.87
N CYS A 15 -8.60 0.75 -9.22
CA CYS A 15 -7.69 0.35 -8.17
C CYS A 15 -6.25 0.38 -8.69
N GLU A 16 -5.36 0.98 -7.91
CA GLU A 16 -3.98 1.12 -8.34
C GLU A 16 -3.19 -0.17 -8.26
N LEU A 17 -3.75 -1.22 -7.68
CA LEU A 17 -3.09 -2.51 -7.61
C LEU A 17 -3.67 -3.53 -8.58
N CYS A 18 -4.99 -3.66 -8.64
CA CYS A 18 -5.60 -4.68 -9.49
C CYS A 18 -6.34 -4.12 -10.70
N ALA A 19 -6.41 -2.80 -10.82
CA ALA A 19 -7.06 -2.11 -11.94
C ALA A 19 -8.55 -2.36 -12.02
N ARG A 20 -9.17 -2.86 -10.95
CA ARG A 20 -10.60 -3.09 -10.93
C ARG A 20 -11.34 -1.76 -10.82
N GLY A 21 -12.42 -1.62 -11.55
CA GLY A 21 -13.27 -0.46 -11.45
C GLY A 21 -14.29 -0.64 -10.35
N ALA A 22 -13.87 -0.50 -9.11
CA ALA A 22 -14.71 -0.67 -7.93
C ALA A 22 -14.50 0.52 -7.02
N PRO A 23 -15.36 0.71 -6.02
CA PRO A 23 -15.13 1.79 -5.05
C PRO A 23 -13.75 1.66 -4.42
N LEU A 24 -13.07 2.77 -4.30
CA LEU A 24 -11.69 2.79 -3.83
C LEU A 24 -11.60 3.34 -2.41
N THR A 25 -10.60 2.85 -1.69
CA THR A 25 -10.31 3.32 -0.35
C THR A 25 -8.88 3.83 -0.31
N LYS A 26 -8.59 4.64 0.68
CA LYS A 26 -7.24 5.17 0.88
C LYS A 26 -6.41 4.15 1.66
N HIS A 27 -5.36 3.66 1.06
CA HIS A 27 -4.39 2.84 1.76
C HIS A 27 -3.21 3.74 2.10
N HIS A 28 -2.95 3.95 3.38
CA HIS A 28 -1.83 4.76 3.81
C HIS A 28 -0.56 3.96 3.67
N LEU A 29 0.39 4.48 2.89
CA LEU A 29 1.68 3.82 2.72
C LEU A 29 2.45 3.82 4.03
N ILE A 30 2.20 4.82 4.87
CA ILE A 30 2.64 4.81 6.25
C ILE A 30 1.38 4.72 7.08
N PRO A 31 1.05 3.54 7.64
CA PRO A 31 -0.22 3.36 8.34
C PRO A 31 -0.45 4.40 9.42
N ARG A 32 -1.67 4.86 9.53
CA ARG A 32 -1.99 5.95 10.45
C ARG A 32 -1.68 5.62 11.90
N SER A 33 -1.80 4.36 12.27
CA SER A 33 -1.51 3.94 13.64
C SER A 33 -0.06 4.21 14.01
N LEU A 34 0.82 4.34 13.02
CA LEU A 34 2.24 4.58 13.26
C LEU A 34 2.63 6.05 13.20
N HIS A 35 1.71 6.92 12.78
CA HIS A 35 2.04 8.33 12.60
C HIS A 35 2.49 9.01 13.90
N GLY A 36 2.00 8.54 15.04
CA GLY A 36 2.37 9.11 16.31
C GLY A 36 3.65 8.57 16.90
N LYS A 37 4.23 7.55 16.27
CA LYS A 37 5.43 6.93 16.83
C LYS A 37 6.68 7.68 16.41
N ALA A 38 7.56 7.93 17.37
CA ALA A 38 8.74 8.76 17.15
C ALA A 38 9.57 8.27 15.97
N ARG A 39 9.72 6.96 15.83
CA ARG A 39 10.51 6.39 14.74
C ARG A 39 10.03 6.87 13.38
N TYR A 40 8.73 6.85 13.17
CA TYR A 40 8.14 7.20 11.87
C TYR A 40 8.02 8.71 11.70
N ARG A 41 7.85 9.43 12.79
CA ARG A 41 7.82 10.89 12.72
C ARG A 41 9.19 11.45 12.35
N LYS A 42 10.25 10.79 12.76
CA LYS A 42 11.60 11.22 12.40
C LYS A 42 11.94 10.89 10.96
N ARG A 43 11.46 9.76 10.46
CA ARG A 43 11.77 9.32 9.11
C ARG A 43 10.94 10.01 8.04
N HIS A 44 9.71 10.37 8.39
CA HIS A 44 8.75 10.90 7.42
C HIS A 44 8.13 12.14 7.97
N ASP A 45 8.19 13.23 7.22
CA ASP A 45 7.59 14.47 7.68
C ASP A 45 6.06 14.37 7.63
N ARG A 46 5.41 15.40 8.14
CA ARG A 46 3.96 15.41 8.27
C ARG A 46 3.27 15.30 6.90
N VAL A 47 3.79 16.02 5.92
CA VAL A 47 3.20 15.99 4.59
C VAL A 47 3.25 14.58 4.02
N GLU A 48 4.41 13.93 4.13
CA GLU A 48 4.56 12.57 3.63
C GLU A 48 3.61 11.62 4.34
N ARG A 49 3.54 11.71 5.68
CA ARG A 49 2.67 10.81 6.43
C ARG A 49 1.21 10.96 6.07
N LEU A 50 0.79 12.17 5.74
CA LEU A 50 -0.62 12.43 5.46
C LEU A 50 -0.99 12.24 4.00
N THR A 51 -0.04 12.36 3.08
CA THR A 51 -0.34 12.33 1.65
C THR A 51 0.19 11.09 0.94
N ALA A 52 1.04 10.30 1.58
CA ALA A 52 1.54 9.07 0.95
C ALA A 52 0.47 8.00 1.06
N ILE A 53 -0.41 7.97 0.09
CA ILE A 53 -1.49 7.00 0.05
C ILE A 53 -1.57 6.36 -1.32
N LEU A 54 -2.25 5.22 -1.36
CA LEU A 54 -2.54 4.52 -2.59
C LEU A 54 -4.05 4.27 -2.61
N TRP A 55 -4.66 4.45 -3.77
CA TRP A 55 -6.10 4.22 -3.89
C TRP A 55 -6.32 2.78 -4.33
N VAL A 56 -6.94 1.99 -3.47
CA VAL A 56 -7.13 0.57 -3.72
C VAL A 56 -8.56 0.16 -3.40
N CYS A 57 -9.03 -0.88 -4.06
CA CYS A 57 -10.35 -1.39 -3.78
C CYS A 57 -10.35 -2.10 -2.42
N HIS A 58 -11.55 -2.34 -1.89
CA HIS A 58 -11.66 -2.97 -0.59
C HIS A 58 -10.95 -4.33 -0.52
N GLY A 59 -11.06 -5.10 -1.60
CA GLY A 59 -10.42 -6.41 -1.64
C GLY A 59 -8.92 -6.33 -1.52
N CYS A 60 -8.31 -5.43 -2.31
CA CYS A 60 -6.87 -5.25 -2.24
C CYS A 60 -6.44 -4.70 -0.89
N HIS A 61 -7.20 -3.72 -0.37
CA HIS A 61 -6.87 -3.12 0.91
C HIS A 61 -6.84 -4.19 2.01
N ARG A 62 -7.88 -5.02 2.06
CA ARG A 62 -7.97 -6.08 3.04
C ARG A 62 -6.85 -7.10 2.84
N HIS A 63 -6.55 -7.41 1.59
CA HIS A 63 -5.50 -8.36 1.26
C HIS A 63 -4.14 -7.88 1.74
N LEU A 64 -3.84 -6.61 1.54
CA LEU A 64 -2.58 -6.05 1.99
C LEU A 64 -2.42 -6.17 3.51
N HIS A 65 -3.48 -5.86 4.24
CA HIS A 65 -3.41 -5.92 5.69
C HIS A 65 -3.41 -7.36 6.22
N ALA A 66 -3.85 -8.31 5.41
CA ALA A 66 -3.77 -9.71 5.77
C ALA A 66 -2.38 -10.27 5.51
N LEU A 67 -1.72 -9.76 4.47
CA LEU A 67 -0.38 -10.24 4.11
C LEU A 67 0.72 -9.62 4.95
N LEU A 68 0.58 -8.34 5.27
CA LEU A 68 1.68 -7.57 5.84
C LEU A 68 1.23 -6.84 7.09
N SER A 69 2.09 -6.80 8.08
CA SER A 69 1.83 -6.03 9.27
C SER A 69 1.99 -4.54 8.94
N GLU A 70 1.47 -3.69 9.83
CA GLU A 70 1.57 -2.27 9.61
C GLU A 70 3.03 -1.79 9.59
N ARG A 71 3.87 -2.40 10.41
CA ARG A 71 5.28 -2.05 10.41
C ARG A 71 5.97 -2.48 9.14
N GLU A 72 5.63 -3.66 8.62
CA GLU A 72 6.18 -4.10 7.35
C GLU A 72 5.77 -3.16 6.23
N LEU A 73 4.50 -2.74 6.23
CA LEU A 73 4.03 -1.81 5.23
C LEU A 73 4.81 -0.50 5.28
N ALA A 74 5.01 0.03 6.48
CA ALA A 74 5.71 1.29 6.65
C ALA A 74 7.20 1.18 6.37
N ASP A 75 7.81 0.05 6.68
CA ASP A 75 9.26 -0.08 6.57
C ASP A 75 9.72 -0.53 5.19
N HIS A 76 8.93 -1.36 4.50
CA HIS A 76 9.40 -2.00 3.28
C HIS A 76 8.48 -1.85 2.08
N TYR A 77 7.27 -1.41 2.26
CA TYR A 77 6.28 -1.40 1.18
C TYR A 77 5.62 -0.03 1.04
N ARG A 78 6.45 0.99 0.86
CA ARG A 78 5.95 2.37 0.80
C ARG A 78 5.77 2.88 -0.61
N SER A 79 5.64 2.01 -1.58
CA SER A 79 5.41 2.43 -2.95
C SER A 79 4.44 1.46 -3.61
N ARG A 80 3.81 1.95 -4.66
CA ARG A 80 2.93 1.11 -5.46
C ARG A 80 3.68 -0.08 -6.01
N GLU A 81 4.89 0.16 -6.46
CA GLU A 81 5.71 -0.90 -7.06
C GLU A 81 6.03 -2.00 -6.06
N ALA A 82 6.39 -1.62 -4.84
CA ALA A 82 6.71 -2.60 -3.82
C ALA A 82 5.49 -3.43 -3.45
N LEU A 83 4.34 -2.78 -3.30
CA LEU A 83 3.11 -3.49 -2.97
C LEU A 83 2.65 -4.38 -4.12
N LEU A 84 2.77 -3.88 -5.33
CA LEU A 84 2.37 -4.64 -6.50
C LEU A 84 3.21 -5.89 -6.66
N ALA A 85 4.50 -5.78 -6.39
CA ALA A 85 5.38 -6.92 -6.47
C ALA A 85 4.99 -7.99 -5.45
N GLU A 86 4.63 -7.56 -4.24
CA GLU A 86 4.23 -8.51 -3.19
C GLU A 86 2.93 -9.20 -3.55
N VAL A 87 1.94 -8.44 -4.04
CA VAL A 87 0.67 -9.01 -4.43
C VAL A 87 0.85 -10.00 -5.59
N ARG A 88 1.69 -9.65 -6.53
CA ARG A 88 1.96 -10.53 -7.66
C ARG A 88 2.68 -11.79 -7.24
N LEU A 89 3.60 -11.66 -6.28
CA LEU A 89 4.31 -12.82 -5.78
C LEU A 89 3.34 -13.78 -5.11
N GLU A 90 2.38 -13.27 -4.35
CA GLU A 90 1.41 -14.12 -3.72
C GLU A 90 0.54 -14.84 -4.74
N ALA A 91 0.04 -14.10 -5.73
CA ALA A 91 -0.78 -14.69 -6.77
C ALA A 91 0.05 -15.63 -7.63
N GLY A 92 1.27 -15.19 -7.99
CA GLY A 92 2.15 -15.99 -8.80
C GLY A 92 2.67 -17.21 -8.07
N ALA A 93 2.86 -17.10 -6.78
CA ALA A 93 3.34 -18.22 -5.99
C ALA A 93 2.37 -19.38 -6.03
N SER A 94 1.08 -19.08 -6.00
CA SER A 94 0.08 -20.13 -6.10
C SER A 94 0.20 -20.87 -7.43
N VAL A 95 0.34 -20.12 -8.51
CA VAL A 95 0.46 -20.69 -9.83
C VAL A 95 1.78 -21.38 -10.01
N GLU A 96 2.84 -20.73 -9.58
CA GLU A 96 4.18 -21.27 -9.78
C GLU A 96 4.45 -22.51 -8.96
N ARG A 97 3.82 -22.61 -7.81
CA ARG A 97 3.95 -23.83 -7.03
C ARG A 97 3.34 -25.00 -7.76
N VAL A 98 2.21 -24.75 -8.40
CA VAL A 98 1.58 -25.78 -9.21
C VAL A 98 2.49 -26.21 -10.34
N GLU A 99 3.20 -25.25 -10.89
CA GLU A 99 4.13 -25.54 -11.97
C GLU A 99 5.44 -26.13 -11.47
N GLY A 100 5.56 -26.29 -10.18
CA GLY A 100 6.76 -26.86 -9.62
C GLY A 100 7.85 -25.87 -9.35
N GLY A 101 7.56 -24.60 -9.45
CA GLY A 101 8.53 -23.56 -9.19
C GLY A 101 8.23 -22.85 -7.89
N PRO A 102 8.63 -23.42 -6.77
CA PRO A 102 8.36 -22.76 -5.50
C PRO A 102 9.10 -21.45 -5.43
N ARG A 103 8.55 -20.56 -4.69
CA ARG A 103 9.05 -19.24 -4.53
C ARG A 103 10.23 -19.30 -3.59
N GLY A 104 10.81 -19.74 -3.26
CA GLY A 104 11.89 -19.65 -2.40
C GLY A 104 12.14 -20.45 -1.34
#